data_a7f19cdf4ab14b1b59ea27787ab3adb1
#
_entry.id   a7f19cdf4ab14b1b59ea27787ab3adb1
#
_cell.length_a   1.000
_cell.length_b   1.000
_cell.length_c   1.000
_cell.angle_alpha   90.00
_cell.angle_beta   90.00
_cell.angle_gamma   90.00
#
_symmetry.space_group_name_H-M   'P 1'
#
loop_
_entity.id
_entity.type
_entity.pdbx_description
1 polymer ?
#
loop_
_entity_poly.entity_id
_entity_poly.type
_entity_poly.pdbx_seq_one_letter_code
_entity_poly.pdbx_strand_id
1 'polypeptide(L)'
;MIDFEAQSLKFIIGHNKKGYAAGAVVCTAAIAAAVYFGKFYTGWFGVPGTEDLFFIDRGDFLENTWVRQEDGYLYADENAQMSRGQMTIDGNIYVFGQDGRMLTGWLDTEAGRMHLRGSGKASRGWEMVDGVVYYFDSDGIRQSGWLGLNDGIYYLEEDGARVTGWKEIDGCRYYFDEDGAMQTGWLNVDSKWYLMADSGEMLTGDQKEGGKSYHLNDDGTRYYGWLDTEEGRRYYLETGEAAEGWTEIDGEKYYFGDDLLLKTGFVLIDDEVYYFEEDGTVEEGWHEAVRDADDEDSEDEDSGDSEDTGDEDSGSDDTESDESGDEDAESDDSEEADDEGSILDDYGYEAFYVLYDGCVLDFDAEEGDFGRLLIRKAGIDVGVYTAKEREDYQKIVDKENSAVAVKERRDVEYVIADRKSQGFDLSEIREGDCAYLIRGRAEIMKYTCSRVCIGTNTGKDVVDDEENSLFRQNEGGLCAYSSAGQEDPAKVIVTFWEPGDASEEESE
;
A
#
# COMPACT_ATOMS: atom_id res chain seq x y z
N MET A 1 52.23 67.21 17.44
CA MET A 1 51.95 67.81 16.14
C MET A 1 52.74 67.19 14.97
N ILE A 2 54.02 66.78 15.21
CA ILE A 2 54.89 66.23 14.13
C ILE A 2 54.54 64.78 13.78
N ASP A 3 54.02 64.01 14.73
CA ASP A 3 53.66 62.56 14.48
C ASP A 3 52.35 62.37 13.71
N PHE A 4 51.42 63.29 13.85
CA PHE A 4 50.11 63.20 13.13
C PHE A 4 50.24 63.43 11.63
N GLU A 5 51.07 64.39 11.22
CA GLU A 5 51.36 64.65 9.81
C GLU A 5 52.03 63.44 9.14
N ALA A 6 52.95 62.78 9.87
CA ALA A 6 53.68 61.62 9.37
C ALA A 6 52.80 60.37 9.23
N GLN A 7 51.83 60.14 10.13
CA GLN A 7 50.88 59.01 10.09
C GLN A 7 49.81 59.24 9.01
N SER A 8 49.23 60.41 8.95
CA SER A 8 48.25 60.78 7.91
C SER A 8 48.82 60.71 6.51
N LEU A 9 50.09 61.18 6.34
CA LEU A 9 50.77 61.07 5.07
C LEU A 9 51.11 59.62 4.67
N LYS A 10 51.50 58.78 5.65
CA LYS A 10 51.76 57.34 5.47
C LYS A 10 50.48 56.60 5.08
N PHE A 11 49.34 56.94 5.70
CA PHE A 11 48.05 56.38 5.35
C PHE A 11 47.63 56.66 3.90
N ILE A 12 47.69 57.92 3.48
CA ILE A 12 47.33 58.34 2.11
C ILE A 12 48.29 57.78 1.06
N ILE A 13 49.59 57.68 1.34
CA ILE A 13 50.61 57.14 0.44
C ILE A 13 50.60 55.61 0.42
N GLY A 14 50.27 54.97 1.53
CA GLY A 14 50.25 53.51 1.67
C GLY A 14 49.12 52.83 0.90
N HIS A 15 47.98 53.46 0.80
CA HIS A 15 46.80 52.91 0.15
C HIS A 15 46.69 53.21 -1.35
N ASN A 16 47.41 54.21 -1.85
CA ASN A 16 47.35 54.65 -3.27
C ASN A 16 48.60 54.32 -4.05
N LYS A 17 49.05 53.08 -4.15
CA LYS A 17 50.23 52.65 -4.93
C LYS A 17 50.05 52.63 -6.46
N LYS A 18 48.91 53.05 -6.99
CA LYS A 18 48.70 53.13 -8.46
C LYS A 18 48.34 54.57 -8.88
N GLY A 19 49.38 55.34 -9.07
CA GLY A 19 49.42 56.51 -9.94
C GLY A 19 48.57 57.69 -9.52
N TYR A 20 49.27 58.74 -9.11
CA TYR A 20 48.88 60.11 -9.46
C TYR A 20 49.89 61.09 -8.85
N ALA A 21 50.82 61.57 -9.70
CA ALA A 21 51.70 62.68 -9.35
C ALA A 21 50.97 64.06 -9.27
N ALA A 22 49.66 64.10 -9.66
CA ALA A 22 48.85 65.34 -9.58
C ALA A 22 48.05 65.42 -8.26
N GLY A 23 47.83 64.30 -7.53
CA GLY A 23 47.10 64.27 -6.25
C GLY A 23 47.87 64.83 -5.06
N ALA A 24 49.18 64.85 -5.12
CA ALA A 24 50.02 65.26 -3.96
C ALA A 24 49.86 66.73 -3.55
N VAL A 25 49.56 67.61 -4.49
CA VAL A 25 49.40 69.06 -4.17
C VAL A 25 48.01 69.40 -3.65
N VAL A 26 47.01 68.69 -4.08
CA VAL A 26 45.62 68.83 -3.57
C VAL A 26 45.48 68.21 -2.19
N CYS A 27 46.14 67.09 -1.98
CA CYS A 27 46.15 66.43 -0.67
C CYS A 27 46.83 67.30 0.44
N THR A 28 47.92 68.03 0.13
CA THR A 28 48.60 68.89 1.13
C THR A 28 47.73 70.04 1.60
N ALA A 29 46.93 70.68 0.73
CA ALA A 29 46.01 71.75 1.15
C ALA A 29 44.80 71.21 1.96
N ALA A 30 44.32 70.03 1.60
CA ALA A 30 43.23 69.39 2.32
C ALA A 30 43.69 68.87 3.72
N ILE A 31 44.89 68.33 3.81
CA ILE A 31 45.54 67.92 5.09
C ILE A 31 45.80 69.12 5.98
N ALA A 32 46.25 70.24 5.44
CA ALA A 32 46.48 71.48 6.22
C ALA A 32 45.15 72.06 6.76
N ALA A 33 44.07 71.97 6.02
CA ALA A 33 42.72 72.32 6.48
C ALA A 33 42.21 71.33 7.52
N ALA A 34 42.45 70.01 7.36
CA ALA A 34 42.06 68.96 8.31
C ALA A 34 42.86 69.08 9.62
N VAL A 35 44.15 69.47 9.57
CA VAL A 35 44.95 69.70 10.76
C VAL A 35 44.53 70.98 11.50
N TYR A 36 44.07 72.02 10.80
CA TYR A 36 43.55 73.22 11.43
C TYR A 36 42.16 73.04 12.06
N PHE A 37 41.28 72.22 11.44
CA PHE A 37 39.98 71.86 11.98
C PHE A 37 40.02 70.56 12.76
N GLY A 38 41.10 69.79 12.74
CA GLY A 38 41.17 68.38 13.11
C GLY A 38 40.96 68.06 14.59
N LYS A 39 41.02 69.05 15.51
CA LYS A 39 40.69 68.79 16.91
C LYS A 39 39.20 68.86 17.25
N PHE A 40 38.38 69.36 16.32
CA PHE A 40 36.99 69.65 16.61
C PHE A 40 36.03 69.15 15.53
N TYR A 41 36.53 68.65 14.42
CA TYR A 41 35.68 68.16 13.30
C TYR A 41 35.42 66.69 13.44
N THR A 42 34.14 66.32 13.42
CA THR A 42 33.65 64.97 13.25
C THR A 42 32.72 64.95 12.08
N GLY A 43 32.99 64.16 11.07
CA GLY A 43 32.16 64.06 9.86
C GLY A 43 32.88 63.50 8.67
N TRP A 44 32.15 63.49 7.54
CA TRP A 44 32.68 63.05 6.25
C TRP A 44 33.48 64.13 5.60
N PHE A 45 34.69 63.79 5.15
CA PHE A 45 35.61 64.65 4.44
C PHE A 45 35.80 64.15 3.00
N GLY A 46 35.48 65.01 1.99
CA GLY A 46 35.64 64.70 0.60
C GLY A 46 37.00 65.20 0.04
N VAL A 47 37.61 64.36 -0.79
CA VAL A 47 38.80 64.76 -1.51
C VAL A 47 38.38 65.50 -2.82
N PRO A 48 38.80 66.77 -3.01
CA PRO A 48 38.42 67.51 -4.20
C PRO A 48 38.91 66.83 -5.47
N GLY A 49 37.96 66.61 -6.44
CA GLY A 49 38.23 65.97 -7.71
C GLY A 49 38.10 64.44 -7.71
N THR A 50 37.70 63.85 -6.59
CA THR A 50 37.33 62.44 -6.44
C THR A 50 35.91 62.33 -5.83
N GLU A 51 35.31 61.15 -5.89
CA GLU A 51 34.06 60.84 -5.17
C GLU A 51 34.32 60.24 -3.79
N ASP A 52 35.58 60.20 -3.37
CA ASP A 52 35.98 59.60 -2.12
C ASP A 52 35.61 60.47 -0.92
N LEU A 53 34.88 59.89 0.03
CA LEU A 53 34.53 60.49 1.33
C LEU A 53 35.13 59.63 2.46
N PHE A 54 35.90 60.29 3.32
CA PHE A 54 36.52 59.67 4.47
C PHE A 54 35.87 60.14 5.78
N PHE A 55 35.64 59.24 6.73
CA PHE A 55 35.12 59.62 8.04
C PHE A 55 36.23 59.97 8.97
N ILE A 56 36.14 61.13 9.55
CA ILE A 56 37.14 61.66 10.52
C ILE A 56 36.42 62.03 11.80
N ASP A 57 36.94 61.59 12.94
CA ASP A 57 36.48 62.02 14.25
C ASP A 57 37.65 62.65 15.03
N ARG A 58 37.51 63.95 15.29
CA ARG A 58 38.52 64.74 15.99
C ARG A 58 39.96 64.64 15.45
N GLY A 59 40.06 64.40 14.15
CA GLY A 59 41.32 64.30 13.46
C GLY A 59 41.83 62.89 13.17
N ASP A 60 41.17 61.86 13.67
CA ASP A 60 41.49 60.48 13.43
C ASP A 60 40.59 59.91 12.32
N PHE A 61 41.14 59.15 11.36
CA PHE A 61 40.39 58.37 10.42
C PHE A 61 39.80 57.18 11.11
N LEU A 62 38.49 57.07 11.11
CA LEU A 62 37.82 55.93 11.72
C LEU A 62 37.53 54.87 10.69
N GLU A 63 38.19 53.74 10.79
CA GLU A 63 38.03 52.57 9.96
C GLU A 63 36.96 51.62 10.56
N ASN A 64 36.30 50.79 9.74
CA ASN A 64 35.37 49.77 10.15
C ASN A 64 34.31 50.27 11.14
N THR A 65 33.75 51.47 10.87
CA THR A 65 32.91 52.21 11.83
C THR A 65 31.55 52.57 11.22
N TRP A 66 30.51 52.21 12.01
CA TRP A 66 29.13 52.66 11.71
C TRP A 66 28.93 54.12 12.13
N VAL A 67 28.39 54.89 11.18
CA VAL A 67 28.08 56.29 11.40
C VAL A 67 26.62 56.54 11.32
N ARG A 68 25.99 56.96 12.41
CA ARG A 68 24.55 57.28 12.43
C ARG A 68 24.35 58.74 12.03
N GLN A 69 23.46 58.96 11.06
CA GLN A 69 22.96 60.29 10.66
C GLN A 69 21.48 60.37 10.88
N GLU A 70 20.90 61.60 10.73
CA GLU A 70 19.46 61.79 10.90
C GLU A 70 18.64 60.93 9.93
N ASP A 71 19.14 60.70 8.75
CA ASP A 71 18.43 59.97 7.66
C ASP A 71 18.89 58.52 7.45
N GLY A 72 19.69 57.96 8.39
CA GLY A 72 20.09 56.56 8.26
C GLY A 72 21.50 56.26 8.76
N TYR A 73 22.04 55.13 8.35
CA TYR A 73 23.36 54.64 8.72
C TYR A 73 24.29 54.63 7.52
N LEU A 74 25.54 55.06 7.72
CA LEU A 74 26.64 54.95 6.76
C LEU A 74 27.71 54.06 7.40
N TYR A 75 28.62 53.56 6.62
CA TYR A 75 29.72 52.76 7.10
C TYR A 75 31.03 53.28 6.48
N ALA A 76 32.02 53.50 7.34
CA ALA A 76 33.40 53.75 6.91
C ALA A 76 34.12 52.41 6.85
N ASP A 77 34.64 52.04 5.69
CA ASP A 77 35.32 50.76 5.47
C ASP A 77 36.72 50.67 6.16
N GLU A 78 37.46 49.64 5.84
CA GLU A 78 38.85 49.43 6.34
C GLU A 78 39.82 50.52 5.94
N ASN A 79 39.46 51.37 4.98
CA ASN A 79 40.25 52.52 4.52
C ASN A 79 39.67 53.86 5.02
N ALA A 80 38.69 53.79 5.95
CA ALA A 80 37.88 54.92 6.42
C ALA A 80 37.06 55.59 5.29
N GLN A 81 36.91 54.95 4.14
CA GLN A 81 36.09 55.43 2.99
C GLN A 81 34.61 55.10 3.21
N MET A 82 33.75 55.96 2.69
CA MET A 82 32.32 55.75 2.72
C MET A 82 31.93 54.58 1.82
N SER A 83 31.33 53.56 2.43
CA SER A 83 30.90 52.37 1.71
C SER A 83 29.74 52.66 0.72
N ARG A 84 29.81 52.02 -0.45
CA ARG A 84 28.77 52.00 -1.49
C ARG A 84 28.62 50.61 -2.07
N GLY A 85 27.42 50.29 -2.54
CA GLY A 85 27.16 48.96 -3.06
C GLY A 85 27.11 47.88 -2.00
N GLN A 86 27.31 46.62 -2.36
CA GLN A 86 27.25 45.47 -1.46
C GLN A 86 28.56 45.32 -0.71
N MET A 87 28.47 45.11 0.60
CA MET A 87 29.61 44.88 1.52
C MET A 87 29.31 43.85 2.57
N THR A 88 30.32 43.05 2.91
CA THR A 88 30.22 42.09 4.03
C THR A 88 30.88 42.70 5.27
N ILE A 89 30.10 42.90 6.31
CA ILE A 89 30.55 43.46 7.59
C ILE A 89 30.24 42.44 8.70
N ASP A 90 31.24 41.97 9.42
CA ASP A 90 31.10 40.95 10.48
C ASP A 90 30.29 39.70 9.99
N GLY A 91 30.58 39.24 8.77
CA GLY A 91 29.92 38.07 8.16
C GLY A 91 28.49 38.30 7.67
N ASN A 92 27.94 39.52 7.80
CA ASN A 92 26.63 39.90 7.29
C ASN A 92 26.77 40.76 6.05
N ILE A 93 25.86 40.57 5.08
CA ILE A 93 25.79 41.39 3.88
C ILE A 93 24.92 42.60 4.16
N TYR A 94 25.43 43.77 3.74
CA TYR A 94 24.73 45.05 3.72
C TYR A 94 24.86 45.65 2.30
N VAL A 95 23.92 46.50 1.95
CA VAL A 95 23.99 47.24 0.71
C VAL A 95 23.83 48.75 1.00
N PHE A 96 24.70 49.53 0.39
CA PHE A 96 24.71 50.98 0.55
C PHE A 96 24.39 51.64 -0.80
N GLY A 97 23.55 52.66 -0.73
CA GLY A 97 23.22 53.48 -1.92
C GLY A 97 24.43 54.24 -2.47
N GLN A 98 24.24 54.91 -3.61
CA GLN A 98 25.26 55.78 -4.17
C GLN A 98 25.60 56.96 -3.27
N ASP A 99 24.65 57.36 -2.43
CA ASP A 99 24.84 58.36 -1.39
C ASP A 99 25.48 57.83 -0.10
N GLY A 100 25.86 56.55 -0.09
CA GLY A 100 26.48 55.86 1.04
C GLY A 100 25.54 55.45 2.13
N ARG A 101 24.21 55.63 2.01
CA ARG A 101 23.26 55.23 3.02
C ARG A 101 22.96 53.75 2.93
N MET A 102 22.91 53.10 4.11
CA MET A 102 22.50 51.71 4.25
C MET A 102 21.07 51.57 3.76
N LEU A 103 20.85 50.63 2.84
CA LEU A 103 19.52 50.29 2.33
C LEU A 103 18.80 49.32 3.23
N THR A 104 17.45 49.33 3.19
CA THR A 104 16.55 48.39 3.87
C THR A 104 15.38 48.06 2.97
N GLY A 105 14.69 46.93 3.22
CA GLY A 105 13.57 46.48 2.42
C GLY A 105 13.99 45.71 1.17
N TRP A 106 13.08 45.58 0.22
CA TRP A 106 13.33 44.86 -1.04
C TRP A 106 14.25 45.64 -1.96
N LEU A 107 15.21 44.90 -2.54
CA LEU A 107 16.19 45.45 -3.48
C LEU A 107 16.35 44.52 -4.67
N ASP A 108 16.16 45.00 -5.88
CA ASP A 108 16.47 44.28 -7.11
C ASP A 108 17.91 44.54 -7.52
N THR A 109 18.68 43.49 -7.74
CA THR A 109 20.08 43.51 -8.13
C THR A 109 20.28 42.74 -9.46
N GLU A 110 21.44 42.84 -10.09
CA GLU A 110 21.77 42.03 -11.28
C GLU A 110 21.80 40.52 -10.98
N ALA A 111 22.11 40.13 -9.72
CA ALA A 111 22.18 38.76 -9.29
C ALA A 111 20.79 38.21 -8.93
N GLY A 112 19.80 39.05 -8.66
CA GLY A 112 18.47 38.70 -8.25
C GLY A 112 17.92 39.64 -7.18
N ARG A 113 16.78 39.26 -6.59
CA ARG A 113 16.09 40.07 -5.60
C ARG A 113 16.57 39.73 -4.18
N MET A 114 16.87 40.75 -3.41
CA MET A 114 17.28 40.67 -2.00
C MET A 114 16.24 41.27 -1.08
N HIS A 115 16.25 40.86 0.17
CA HIS A 115 15.55 41.57 1.25
C HIS A 115 16.54 41.97 2.33
N LEU A 116 16.62 43.29 2.56
CA LEU A 116 17.44 43.88 3.62
C LEU A 116 16.55 44.21 4.83
N ARG A 117 16.82 43.53 5.93
CA ARG A 117 16.07 43.73 7.18
C ARG A 117 16.13 45.19 7.65
N GLY A 118 15.27 45.60 8.56
CA GLY A 118 15.34 46.94 9.16
C GLY A 118 16.68 47.27 9.82
N SER A 119 17.51 46.25 10.14
CA SER A 119 18.87 46.39 10.59
C SER A 119 19.89 46.59 9.45
N GLY A 120 19.47 46.57 8.19
CA GLY A 120 20.30 46.60 6.99
C GLY A 120 20.91 45.28 6.55
N LYS A 121 20.84 44.24 7.41
CA LYS A 121 21.36 42.92 7.09
C LYS A 121 20.53 42.25 6.03
N ALA A 122 21.19 41.67 5.01
CA ALA A 122 20.49 40.83 4.05
C ALA A 122 19.88 39.60 4.76
N SER A 123 18.65 39.26 4.40
CA SER A 123 18.00 38.01 4.83
C SER A 123 18.75 36.81 4.25
N ARG A 124 18.84 35.73 5.02
CA ARG A 124 19.45 34.44 4.63
C ARG A 124 18.64 33.31 5.21
N GLY A 125 18.53 32.19 4.47
CA GLY A 125 17.68 31.08 4.86
C GLY A 125 16.21 31.48 4.82
N TRP A 126 15.38 30.77 5.59
CA TRP A 126 13.97 31.07 5.71
C TRP A 126 13.72 32.39 6.45
N GLU A 127 12.94 33.28 5.85
CA GLU A 127 12.56 34.57 6.41
C GLU A 127 11.12 34.91 6.08
N MET A 128 10.37 35.33 7.10
CA MET A 128 9.03 35.87 6.94
C MET A 128 9.08 37.39 6.69
N VAL A 129 8.60 37.82 5.53
CA VAL A 129 8.53 39.23 5.18
C VAL A 129 7.07 39.54 4.84
N ASP A 130 6.47 40.49 5.56
CA ASP A 130 5.08 40.92 5.39
C ASP A 130 4.04 39.77 5.41
N GLY A 131 4.30 38.73 6.23
CA GLY A 131 3.42 37.56 6.39
C GLY A 131 3.61 36.45 5.36
N VAL A 132 4.54 36.60 4.41
CA VAL A 132 4.91 35.59 3.42
C VAL A 132 6.30 35.05 3.73
N VAL A 133 6.48 33.74 3.63
CA VAL A 133 7.76 33.07 3.88
C VAL A 133 8.54 32.94 2.58
N TYR A 134 9.79 33.39 2.60
CA TYR A 134 10.76 33.32 1.50
C TYR A 134 12.02 32.59 1.92
N TYR A 135 12.77 32.09 0.95
CA TYR A 135 14.11 31.57 1.17
C TYR A 135 15.15 32.41 0.44
N PHE A 136 16.22 32.74 1.15
CA PHE A 136 17.37 33.48 0.62
C PHE A 136 18.62 32.61 0.73
N ASP A 137 19.42 32.57 -0.30
CA ASP A 137 20.68 31.84 -0.29
C ASP A 137 21.76 32.50 0.60
N SER A 138 22.99 31.96 0.57
CA SER A 138 24.12 32.49 1.33
C SER A 138 24.51 33.92 0.94
N ASP A 139 24.20 34.32 -0.28
CA ASP A 139 24.46 35.66 -0.81
C ASP A 139 23.31 36.62 -0.58
N GLY A 140 22.24 36.16 0.05
CA GLY A 140 21.03 36.91 0.35
C GLY A 140 20.08 37.07 -0.84
N ILE A 141 20.24 36.24 -1.87
CA ILE A 141 19.38 36.28 -3.06
C ILE A 141 18.16 35.40 -2.82
N ARG A 142 16.96 35.96 -3.06
CA ARG A 142 15.70 35.25 -2.97
C ARG A 142 15.65 34.11 -3.99
N GLN A 143 15.27 32.93 -3.55
CA GLN A 143 15.10 31.75 -4.38
C GLN A 143 13.66 31.62 -4.92
N SER A 144 13.49 30.85 -6.00
CA SER A 144 12.20 30.46 -6.58
C SER A 144 12.33 29.09 -7.26
N GLY A 145 11.19 28.41 -7.49
CA GLY A 145 11.16 27.04 -8.01
C GLY A 145 11.51 25.99 -6.95
N TRP A 146 12.00 24.84 -7.39
CA TRP A 146 12.37 23.73 -6.50
C TRP A 146 13.59 24.04 -5.65
N LEU A 147 13.48 23.76 -4.36
CA LEU A 147 14.54 24.00 -3.37
C LEU A 147 14.76 22.74 -2.53
N GLY A 148 15.91 22.09 -2.72
CA GLY A 148 16.33 20.96 -1.88
C GLY A 148 17.20 21.44 -0.72
N LEU A 149 16.78 21.14 0.49
CA LEU A 149 17.53 21.39 1.73
C LEU A 149 17.78 20.06 2.46
N ASN A 150 18.59 20.09 3.53
CA ASN A 150 18.89 18.88 4.30
C ASN A 150 17.66 18.29 5.03
N ASP A 151 16.66 19.10 5.28
CA ASP A 151 15.43 18.81 6.02
C ASP A 151 14.21 18.56 5.15
N GLY A 152 14.34 18.72 3.82
CA GLY A 152 13.22 18.46 2.90
C GLY A 152 13.38 19.09 1.54
N ILE A 153 12.40 18.84 0.68
CA ILE A 153 12.24 19.46 -0.62
C ILE A 153 11.08 20.46 -0.52
N TYR A 154 11.28 21.63 -1.06
CA TYR A 154 10.35 22.74 -1.01
C TYR A 154 10.09 23.28 -2.42
N TYR A 155 8.99 23.98 -2.60
CA TYR A 155 8.71 24.71 -3.81
C TYR A 155 8.37 26.17 -3.48
N LEU A 156 8.97 27.07 -4.25
CA LEU A 156 8.78 28.51 -4.12
C LEU A 156 8.17 29.05 -5.41
N GLU A 157 7.12 29.83 -5.28
CA GLU A 157 6.49 30.51 -6.42
C GLU A 157 7.50 31.39 -7.18
N GLU A 158 7.14 31.85 -8.37
CA GLU A 158 7.99 32.79 -9.14
C GLU A 158 8.33 34.05 -8.34
N ASP A 159 7.41 34.51 -7.49
CA ASP A 159 7.64 35.63 -6.59
C ASP A 159 8.43 35.25 -5.34
N GLY A 160 8.85 33.98 -5.22
CA GLY A 160 9.63 33.41 -4.13
C GLY A 160 8.81 32.97 -2.91
N ALA A 161 7.49 33.12 -2.93
CA ALA A 161 6.64 32.72 -1.82
C ALA A 161 6.68 31.19 -1.62
N ARG A 162 6.87 30.73 -0.37
CA ARG A 162 6.85 29.32 -0.03
C ARG A 162 5.45 28.73 -0.24
N VAL A 163 5.38 27.61 -0.98
CA VAL A 163 4.15 26.86 -1.20
C VAL A 163 3.84 25.99 0.00
N THR A 164 2.54 25.87 0.35
CA THR A 164 1.98 24.92 1.32
C THR A 164 0.65 24.37 0.75
N GLY A 165 0.26 23.15 1.17
CA GLY A 165 -0.93 22.48 0.66
C GLY A 165 -0.73 21.94 -0.77
N TRP A 166 -1.84 21.72 -1.47
CA TRP A 166 -1.82 21.19 -2.83
C TRP A 166 -1.29 22.21 -3.84
N LYS A 167 -0.40 21.76 -4.70
CA LYS A 167 0.17 22.56 -5.81
C LYS A 167 0.30 21.72 -7.07
N GLU A 168 -0.12 22.27 -8.20
CA GLU A 168 0.16 21.72 -9.53
C GLU A 168 1.42 22.37 -10.09
N ILE A 169 2.37 21.54 -10.51
CA ILE A 169 3.66 21.95 -11.08
C ILE A 169 3.92 21.06 -12.28
N ASP A 170 4.08 21.65 -13.46
CA ASP A 170 4.35 20.96 -14.73
C ASP A 170 3.35 19.82 -15.06
N GLY A 171 2.08 19.97 -14.64
CA GLY A 171 1.01 19.00 -14.89
C GLY A 171 0.90 17.88 -13.85
N CYS A 172 1.79 17.80 -12.86
CA CYS A 172 1.73 16.88 -11.73
C CYS A 172 1.27 17.60 -10.47
N ARG A 173 0.54 16.89 -9.59
CA ARG A 173 0.10 17.42 -8.30
C ARG A 173 1.04 17.00 -7.19
N TYR A 174 1.39 17.94 -6.33
CA TYR A 174 2.24 17.76 -5.16
C TYR A 174 1.51 18.27 -3.92
N TYR A 175 1.91 17.78 -2.77
CA TYR A 175 1.43 18.29 -1.49
C TYR A 175 2.60 18.71 -0.61
N PHE A 176 2.49 19.93 -0.06
CA PHE A 176 3.46 20.48 0.88
C PHE A 176 2.77 20.70 2.23
N ASP A 177 3.41 20.29 3.31
CA ASP A 177 2.86 20.47 4.63
C ASP A 177 2.80 21.95 5.08
N GLU A 178 2.42 22.19 6.33
CA GLU A 178 2.34 23.56 6.88
C GLU A 178 3.72 24.24 6.94
N ASP A 179 4.80 23.46 7.04
CA ASP A 179 6.17 23.96 7.00
C ASP A 179 6.71 24.08 5.57
N GLY A 180 5.91 23.71 4.57
CA GLY A 180 6.23 23.78 3.14
C GLY A 180 7.09 22.61 2.67
N ALA A 181 7.29 21.55 3.47
CA ALA A 181 8.02 20.38 3.04
C ALA A 181 7.14 19.47 2.15
N MET A 182 7.69 19.06 1.01
CA MET A 182 7.04 18.14 0.09
C MET A 182 6.78 16.79 0.76
N GLN A 183 5.55 16.27 0.62
CA GLN A 183 5.15 15.00 1.19
C GLN A 183 5.28 13.86 0.19
N THR A 184 5.62 12.66 0.67
CA THR A 184 5.76 11.41 -0.09
C THR A 184 5.06 10.26 0.62
N GLY A 185 4.76 9.15 -0.08
CA GLY A 185 4.07 8.01 0.49
C GLY A 185 2.60 8.30 0.80
N TRP A 186 2.00 7.54 1.74
CA TRP A 186 0.61 7.71 2.11
C TRP A 186 0.36 9.02 2.85
N LEU A 187 -0.60 9.78 2.35
CA LEU A 187 -0.98 11.10 2.83
C LEU A 187 -2.49 11.16 3.12
N ASN A 188 -2.86 11.63 4.32
CA ASN A 188 -4.26 11.91 4.65
C ASN A 188 -4.51 13.41 4.70
N VAL A 189 -5.37 13.90 3.82
CA VAL A 189 -5.80 15.31 3.76
C VAL A 189 -7.31 15.35 3.75
N ASP A 190 -7.91 16.07 4.68
CA ASP A 190 -9.36 16.24 4.82
C ASP A 190 -10.12 14.89 4.85
N SER A 191 -9.57 13.90 5.59
CA SER A 191 -10.11 12.54 5.72
C SER A 191 -10.10 11.71 4.42
N LYS A 192 -9.36 12.13 3.41
CA LYS A 192 -9.12 11.40 2.18
C LYS A 192 -7.66 10.94 2.13
N TRP A 193 -7.46 9.71 1.67
CA TRP A 193 -6.14 9.15 1.50
C TRP A 193 -5.66 9.32 0.06
N TYR A 194 -4.41 9.69 -0.07
CA TYR A 194 -3.66 9.82 -1.32
C TYR A 194 -2.35 9.06 -1.20
N LEU A 195 -1.80 8.63 -2.32
CA LEU A 195 -0.46 8.07 -2.38
C LEU A 195 0.42 8.98 -3.24
N MET A 196 1.52 9.40 -2.66
CA MET A 196 2.51 10.25 -3.31
C MET A 196 3.74 9.41 -3.65
N ALA A 197 4.26 9.54 -4.85
CA ALA A 197 5.52 8.90 -5.24
C ALA A 197 6.71 9.41 -4.40
N ASP A 198 7.84 8.71 -4.44
CA ASP A 198 9.08 9.19 -3.83
C ASP A 198 9.56 10.53 -4.42
N SER A 199 9.20 10.81 -5.68
CA SER A 199 9.42 12.10 -6.36
C SER A 199 8.45 13.20 -5.90
N GLY A 200 7.45 12.85 -5.06
CA GLY A 200 6.43 13.74 -4.52
C GLY A 200 5.17 13.91 -5.37
N GLU A 201 5.10 13.30 -6.54
CA GLU A 201 3.94 13.37 -7.42
C GLU A 201 2.77 12.55 -6.89
N MET A 202 1.56 13.07 -6.97
CA MET A 202 0.34 12.32 -6.64
C MET A 202 0.11 11.22 -7.66
N LEU A 203 -0.05 9.98 -7.16
CA LEU A 203 -0.33 8.81 -7.97
C LEU A 203 -1.83 8.64 -8.24
N THR A 204 -2.17 7.95 -9.33
CA THR A 204 -3.52 7.56 -9.74
C THR A 204 -3.51 6.14 -10.31
N GLY A 205 -4.69 5.51 -10.46
CA GLY A 205 -4.81 4.16 -11.01
C GLY A 205 -4.28 3.09 -10.05
N ASP A 206 -3.92 1.93 -10.60
CA ASP A 206 -3.47 0.79 -9.83
C ASP A 206 -2.03 0.98 -9.34
N GLN A 207 -1.82 0.79 -8.05
CA GLN A 207 -0.55 0.97 -7.37
C GLN A 207 -0.24 -0.21 -6.46
N LYS A 208 1.06 -0.52 -6.31
CA LYS A 208 1.55 -1.48 -5.32
C LYS A 208 2.40 -0.77 -4.28
N GLU A 209 2.00 -0.88 -3.01
CA GLU A 209 2.73 -0.27 -1.90
C GLU A 209 2.79 -1.25 -0.73
N GLY A 210 4.01 -1.49 -0.19
CA GLY A 210 4.21 -2.42 0.91
C GLY A 210 3.81 -3.87 0.61
N GLY A 211 3.81 -4.28 -0.68
CA GLY A 211 3.40 -5.61 -1.13
C GLY A 211 1.90 -5.80 -1.26
N LYS A 212 1.11 -4.75 -1.09
CA LYS A 212 -0.35 -4.71 -1.27
C LYS A 212 -0.72 -3.90 -2.49
N SER A 213 -1.85 -4.26 -3.13
CA SER A 213 -2.39 -3.57 -4.29
C SER A 213 -3.49 -2.60 -3.88
N TYR A 214 -3.50 -1.42 -4.50
CA TYR A 214 -4.45 -0.34 -4.25
C TYR A 214 -4.93 0.24 -5.58
N HIS A 215 -6.12 0.78 -5.58
CA HIS A 215 -6.62 1.60 -6.68
C HIS A 215 -6.82 3.05 -6.21
N LEU A 216 -6.32 3.99 -7.00
CA LEU A 216 -6.48 5.42 -6.77
C LEU A 216 -7.33 6.01 -7.88
N ASN A 217 -8.38 6.72 -7.52
CA ASN A 217 -9.23 7.44 -8.46
C ASN A 217 -8.43 8.46 -9.29
N ASP A 218 -9.01 8.99 -10.35
CA ASP A 218 -8.41 10.05 -11.19
C ASP A 218 -8.08 11.32 -10.39
N ASP A 219 -8.80 11.59 -9.30
CA ASP A 219 -8.51 12.70 -8.40
C ASP A 219 -7.42 12.40 -7.38
N GLY A 220 -6.82 11.19 -7.44
CA GLY A 220 -5.78 10.67 -6.56
C GLY A 220 -6.30 10.07 -5.25
N THR A 221 -7.60 10.12 -4.99
CA THR A 221 -8.16 9.54 -3.76
C THR A 221 -8.15 8.03 -3.78
N ARG A 222 -7.80 7.42 -2.64
CA ARG A 222 -7.82 5.96 -2.48
C ARG A 222 -9.24 5.43 -2.65
N TYR A 223 -9.37 4.41 -3.50
CA TYR A 223 -10.63 3.70 -3.77
C TYR A 223 -10.93 2.65 -2.69
N TYR A 224 -12.20 2.32 -2.50
CA TYR A 224 -12.70 1.19 -1.73
C TYR A 224 -14.05 0.74 -2.29
N GLY A 225 -14.38 -0.56 -2.13
CA GLY A 225 -15.58 -1.18 -2.68
C GLY A 225 -15.31 -1.93 -3.99
N TRP A 226 -16.39 -2.27 -4.69
CA TRP A 226 -16.34 -3.02 -5.93
C TRP A 226 -15.87 -2.15 -7.11
N LEU A 227 -14.95 -2.69 -7.92
CA LEU A 227 -14.42 -2.06 -9.13
C LEU A 227 -14.52 -3.05 -10.30
N ASP A 228 -15.31 -2.69 -11.32
CA ASP A 228 -15.36 -3.44 -12.57
C ASP A 228 -14.22 -2.94 -13.48
N THR A 229 -13.43 -3.87 -14.00
CA THR A 229 -12.32 -3.60 -14.92
C THR A 229 -12.52 -4.37 -16.23
N GLU A 230 -11.71 -4.13 -17.25
CA GLU A 230 -11.74 -4.91 -18.50
C GLU A 230 -11.29 -6.36 -18.29
N GLU A 231 -10.48 -6.62 -17.24
CA GLU A 231 -9.94 -7.94 -16.89
C GLU A 231 -10.91 -8.76 -16.03
N GLY A 232 -11.87 -8.11 -15.35
CA GLY A 232 -12.81 -8.69 -14.41
C GLY A 232 -13.14 -7.78 -13.25
N ARG A 233 -13.78 -8.32 -12.23
CA ARG A 233 -14.26 -7.57 -11.07
C ARG A 233 -13.32 -7.70 -9.89
N ARG A 234 -12.98 -6.58 -9.23
CA ARG A 234 -12.13 -6.51 -8.04
C ARG A 234 -12.90 -5.91 -6.87
N TYR A 235 -12.42 -6.17 -5.67
CA TYR A 235 -12.92 -5.52 -4.46
C TYR A 235 -11.76 -4.93 -3.65
N TYR A 236 -11.94 -3.70 -3.22
CA TYR A 236 -10.98 -3.02 -2.35
C TYR A 236 -11.61 -2.82 -0.97
N LEU A 237 -10.93 -3.31 0.06
CA LEU A 237 -11.35 -3.23 1.46
C LEU A 237 -11.47 -1.76 1.92
N GLU A 238 -12.07 -1.51 3.08
CA GLU A 238 -12.09 -0.16 3.68
C GLU A 238 -10.70 0.40 3.93
N THR A 239 -9.71 -0.46 4.14
CA THR A 239 -8.28 -0.09 4.20
C THR A 239 -7.71 0.34 2.86
N GLY A 240 -8.42 0.08 1.76
CA GLY A 240 -8.04 0.35 0.37
C GLY A 240 -7.19 -0.75 -0.26
N GLU A 241 -6.83 -1.80 0.47
CA GLU A 241 -6.13 -2.96 -0.06
C GLU A 241 -7.07 -3.78 -0.94
N ALA A 242 -6.57 -4.30 -2.06
CA ALA A 242 -7.32 -5.24 -2.87
C ALA A 242 -7.59 -6.53 -2.08
N ALA A 243 -8.80 -7.09 -2.20
CA ALA A 243 -9.14 -8.39 -1.66
C ALA A 243 -8.35 -9.49 -2.38
N GLU A 244 -7.92 -10.49 -1.62
CA GLU A 244 -7.15 -11.65 -2.09
C GLU A 244 -7.59 -12.87 -1.30
N GLY A 245 -7.81 -14.01 -1.96
CA GLY A 245 -8.33 -15.22 -1.33
C GLY A 245 -9.77 -15.05 -0.82
N TRP A 246 -10.13 -15.84 0.18
CA TRP A 246 -11.46 -15.78 0.80
C TRP A 246 -11.70 -14.46 1.52
N THR A 247 -12.76 -13.76 1.13
CA THR A 247 -13.12 -12.44 1.67
C THR A 247 -14.62 -12.39 1.97
N GLU A 248 -14.98 -11.95 3.17
CA GLU A 248 -16.37 -11.72 3.57
C GLU A 248 -16.75 -10.26 3.30
N ILE A 249 -17.82 -10.04 2.52
CA ILE A 249 -18.32 -8.73 2.12
C ILE A 249 -19.83 -8.71 2.38
N ASP A 250 -20.27 -7.82 3.24
CA ASP A 250 -21.69 -7.67 3.62
C ASP A 250 -22.37 -8.96 4.14
N GLY A 251 -21.57 -9.91 4.66
CA GLY A 251 -22.03 -11.17 5.22
C GLY A 251 -21.99 -12.35 4.23
N GLU A 252 -21.68 -12.09 2.97
CA GLU A 252 -21.49 -13.10 1.93
C GLU A 252 -20.00 -13.37 1.73
N LYS A 253 -19.64 -14.60 1.32
CA LYS A 253 -18.28 -15.02 1.06
C LYS A 253 -17.97 -14.98 -0.43
N TYR A 254 -16.83 -14.39 -0.76
CA TYR A 254 -16.29 -14.31 -2.12
C TYR A 254 -14.86 -14.86 -2.14
N TYR A 255 -14.41 -15.28 -3.29
CA TYR A 255 -13.03 -15.68 -3.49
C TYR A 255 -12.38 -14.85 -4.58
N PHE A 256 -11.21 -14.30 -4.28
CA PHE A 256 -10.39 -13.54 -5.23
C PHE A 256 -9.09 -14.30 -5.48
N GLY A 257 -8.76 -14.54 -6.75
CA GLY A 257 -7.53 -15.22 -7.12
C GLY A 257 -6.26 -14.39 -6.84
N ASP A 258 -5.10 -14.97 -7.14
CA ASP A 258 -3.80 -14.28 -7.05
C ASP A 258 -3.73 -13.08 -8.02
N ASP A 259 -4.56 -13.08 -9.06
CA ASP A 259 -4.78 -11.98 -10.00
C ASP A 259 -5.65 -10.85 -9.42
N LEU A 260 -6.14 -11.03 -8.18
CA LEU A 260 -7.05 -10.12 -7.46
C LEU A 260 -8.44 -9.98 -8.11
N LEU A 261 -8.79 -10.88 -9.01
CA LEU A 261 -10.10 -10.90 -9.66
C LEU A 261 -11.07 -11.80 -8.90
N LEU A 262 -12.33 -11.35 -8.84
CA LEU A 262 -13.44 -12.18 -8.36
C LEU A 262 -13.52 -13.45 -9.18
N LYS A 263 -13.55 -14.58 -8.50
CA LYS A 263 -13.75 -15.87 -9.15
C LYS A 263 -15.23 -16.23 -9.22
N THR A 264 -15.62 -16.78 -10.37
CA THR A 264 -16.97 -17.27 -10.69
C THR A 264 -16.83 -18.63 -11.36
N GLY A 265 -17.90 -19.41 -11.45
CA GLY A 265 -17.83 -20.75 -12.00
C GLY A 265 -17.06 -21.73 -11.10
N PHE A 266 -16.46 -22.76 -11.71
CA PHE A 266 -15.67 -23.75 -11.00
C PHE A 266 -14.26 -23.27 -10.72
N VAL A 267 -13.82 -23.39 -9.48
CA VAL A 267 -12.48 -22.94 -9.02
C VAL A 267 -11.86 -24.02 -8.14
N LEU A 268 -10.65 -24.43 -8.46
CA LEU A 268 -9.85 -25.33 -7.62
C LEU A 268 -9.12 -24.51 -6.53
N ILE A 269 -9.42 -24.78 -5.27
CA ILE A 269 -8.81 -24.10 -4.12
C ILE A 269 -8.33 -25.17 -3.14
N ASP A 270 -7.04 -25.22 -2.85
CA ASP A 270 -6.42 -26.19 -1.91
C ASP A 270 -6.81 -27.67 -2.22
N ASP A 271 -6.79 -28.05 -3.49
CA ASP A 271 -7.16 -29.38 -4.02
C ASP A 271 -8.67 -29.73 -3.89
N GLU A 272 -9.51 -28.77 -3.57
CA GLU A 272 -10.96 -28.92 -3.53
C GLU A 272 -11.64 -28.04 -4.59
N VAL A 273 -12.69 -28.54 -5.20
CA VAL A 273 -13.46 -27.80 -6.23
C VAL A 273 -14.56 -27.01 -5.56
N TYR A 274 -14.63 -25.73 -5.86
CA TYR A 274 -15.66 -24.80 -5.44
C TYR A 274 -16.44 -24.30 -6.64
N TYR A 275 -17.69 -23.94 -6.42
CA TYR A 275 -18.54 -23.30 -7.42
C TYR A 275 -19.08 -21.97 -6.89
N PHE A 276 -18.94 -20.95 -7.70
CA PHE A 276 -19.42 -19.60 -7.43
C PHE A 276 -20.37 -19.17 -8.54
N GLU A 277 -21.45 -18.52 -8.17
CA GLU A 277 -22.40 -17.93 -9.11
C GLU A 277 -21.74 -16.82 -9.96
N GLU A 278 -22.43 -16.33 -11.00
CA GLU A 278 -21.92 -15.25 -11.86
C GLU A 278 -21.59 -13.96 -11.08
N ASP A 279 -22.26 -13.73 -9.95
CA ASP A 279 -21.97 -12.58 -9.08
C ASP A 279 -20.88 -12.86 -8.04
N GLY A 280 -20.34 -14.09 -8.03
CA GLY A 280 -19.29 -14.56 -7.11
C GLY A 280 -19.80 -15.04 -5.77
N THR A 281 -21.12 -15.12 -5.57
CA THR A 281 -21.71 -15.68 -4.34
C THR A 281 -21.77 -17.20 -4.39
N VAL A 282 -22.02 -17.82 -3.24
CA VAL A 282 -22.21 -19.26 -3.11
C VAL A 282 -23.69 -19.53 -2.86
N GLU A 283 -24.31 -20.39 -3.68
CA GLU A 283 -25.64 -20.91 -3.46
C GLU A 283 -25.57 -22.41 -3.15
N GLU A 284 -26.07 -22.83 -1.98
CA GLU A 284 -26.07 -24.23 -1.57
C GLU A 284 -27.22 -24.98 -2.28
N GLY A 285 -26.92 -26.15 -2.84
CA GLY A 285 -27.95 -26.97 -3.46
C GLY A 285 -27.49 -27.68 -4.72
N TRP A 286 -28.49 -28.17 -5.46
CA TRP A 286 -28.27 -28.79 -6.76
C TRP A 286 -28.19 -27.74 -7.85
N HIS A 287 -27.15 -27.83 -8.68
CA HIS A 287 -26.94 -27.02 -9.87
C HIS A 287 -26.89 -27.91 -11.12
N GLU A 288 -27.41 -27.43 -12.22
CA GLU A 288 -27.28 -28.07 -13.52
C GLU A 288 -26.00 -27.57 -14.20
N ALA A 289 -25.21 -28.49 -14.74
CA ALA A 289 -24.07 -28.10 -15.55
C ALA A 289 -24.58 -27.52 -16.88
N VAL A 290 -24.39 -26.24 -17.09
CA VAL A 290 -24.67 -25.60 -18.37
C VAL A 290 -23.53 -25.96 -19.30
N ARG A 291 -23.78 -26.88 -20.26
CA ARG A 291 -22.85 -27.05 -21.38
C ARG A 291 -23.08 -25.89 -22.32
N ASP A 292 -22.06 -25.14 -22.62
CA ASP A 292 -22.14 -24.15 -23.69
C ASP A 292 -22.56 -24.83 -25.00
N ALA A 293 -23.59 -24.27 -25.64
CA ALA A 293 -24.22 -24.85 -26.83
C ALA A 293 -23.30 -24.88 -28.07
N ASP A 294 -22.04 -24.49 -27.93
CA ASP A 294 -21.09 -24.41 -29.04
C ASP A 294 -20.28 -25.71 -29.26
N ASP A 295 -20.36 -26.72 -28.35
CA ASP A 295 -19.66 -27.99 -28.50
C ASP A 295 -20.44 -29.12 -29.24
N GLU A 296 -21.66 -28.86 -29.69
CA GLU A 296 -22.48 -29.89 -30.38
C GLU A 296 -22.14 -30.12 -31.87
N ASP A 297 -21.17 -29.40 -32.47
CA ASP A 297 -20.90 -29.46 -33.92
C ASP A 297 -19.61 -30.19 -34.34
N SER A 298 -19.10 -31.13 -33.54
CA SER A 298 -17.99 -31.99 -33.98
C SER A 298 -18.31 -33.48 -33.92
N GLU A 299 -19.52 -33.89 -34.28
CA GLU A 299 -19.75 -35.28 -34.67
C GLU A 299 -19.30 -35.49 -36.11
N ASP A 300 -18.17 -36.11 -36.26
CA ASP A 300 -17.58 -36.64 -37.48
C ASP A 300 -18.61 -37.42 -38.33
N GLU A 301 -19.06 -36.83 -39.41
CA GLU A 301 -19.58 -37.62 -40.55
C GLU A 301 -18.38 -38.29 -41.25
N ASP A 302 -17.86 -39.41 -40.70
CA ASP A 302 -17.09 -40.39 -41.50
C ASP A 302 -18.05 -41.35 -42.15
N SER A 303 -18.39 -41.08 -43.37
CA SER A 303 -19.03 -42.05 -44.27
C SER A 303 -18.30 -42.13 -45.61
N GLY A 304 -17.51 -43.17 -45.72
CA GLY A 304 -17.60 -44.00 -46.90
C GLY A 304 -16.66 -43.77 -48.03
N ASP A 305 -15.77 -44.67 -48.11
CA ASP A 305 -15.58 -45.54 -49.28
C ASP A 305 -15.02 -44.91 -50.57
N SER A 306 -13.87 -45.35 -50.96
CA SER A 306 -13.54 -46.07 -52.18
C SER A 306 -12.07 -45.91 -52.60
N GLU A 307 -11.44 -47.03 -52.56
CA GLU A 307 -10.60 -47.70 -53.61
C GLU A 307 -9.69 -46.83 -54.51
N ASP A 308 -8.43 -47.16 -54.38
CA ASP A 308 -7.54 -47.81 -55.40
C ASP A 308 -6.67 -46.93 -56.30
N THR A 309 -5.49 -47.49 -56.46
CA THR A 309 -4.43 -47.34 -57.49
C THR A 309 -3.44 -46.16 -57.35
N GLY A 310 -2.21 -46.49 -57.03
CA GLY A 310 -1.21 -46.92 -58.03
C GLY A 310 -0.07 -45.94 -58.22
N ASP A 311 1.12 -46.49 -58.00
CA ASP A 311 2.37 -46.27 -58.72
C ASP A 311 3.27 -45.02 -58.45
N GLU A 312 4.38 -45.38 -57.81
CA GLU A 312 5.81 -45.28 -58.27
C GLU A 312 6.41 -43.90 -58.59
N ASP A 313 7.48 -43.61 -57.97
CA ASP A 313 8.88 -43.61 -58.37
C ASP A 313 9.66 -42.35 -58.00
N SER A 314 10.76 -42.66 -57.32
CA SER A 314 12.13 -42.14 -57.42
C SER A 314 12.43 -40.65 -57.19
N GLY A 315 13.45 -40.51 -56.39
CA GLY A 315 14.61 -39.70 -56.74
C GLY A 315 15.16 -38.75 -55.69
N SER A 316 16.09 -39.26 -54.95
CA SER A 316 17.35 -38.65 -54.50
C SER A 316 17.57 -37.16 -54.78
N ASP A 317 18.05 -36.38 -53.85
CA ASP A 317 19.50 -36.17 -53.74
C ASP A 317 19.83 -35.12 -52.65
N ASP A 318 20.92 -35.37 -52.01
CA ASP A 318 21.71 -34.67 -51.03
C ASP A 318 21.80 -33.14 -51.21
N THR A 319 21.93 -32.41 -50.11
CA THR A 319 23.13 -31.70 -49.73
C THR A 319 23.08 -31.08 -48.35
N GLU A 320 24.18 -31.34 -47.62
CA GLU A 320 24.59 -30.74 -46.36
C GLU A 320 24.82 -29.23 -46.46
N SER A 321 24.63 -28.50 -45.36
CA SER A 321 25.65 -27.67 -44.70
C SER A 321 25.10 -26.89 -43.53
N ASP A 322 25.55 -27.20 -42.38
CA ASP A 322 26.28 -26.46 -41.35
C ASP A 322 25.84 -25.03 -40.92
N GLU A 323 25.72 -24.99 -39.59
CA GLU A 323 26.28 -24.08 -38.61
C GLU A 323 25.41 -22.97 -38.01
N SER A 324 25.41 -23.11 -36.65
CA SER A 324 25.44 -22.09 -35.57
C SER A 324 24.18 -21.25 -35.36
N GLY A 325 23.50 -21.44 -34.28
CA GLY A 325 23.87 -20.98 -32.92
C GLY A 325 23.11 -19.72 -32.60
N ASP A 326 22.16 -19.81 -31.76
CA ASP A 326 22.09 -19.05 -30.52
C ASP A 326 20.77 -19.39 -29.80
N GLU A 327 20.96 -19.83 -28.57
CA GLU A 327 19.94 -20.11 -27.59
C GLU A 327 19.41 -18.79 -27.07
N ASP A 328 18.17 -18.47 -27.37
CA ASP A 328 17.35 -17.61 -26.52
C ASP A 328 16.12 -18.45 -26.11
N ALA A 329 16.23 -19.00 -24.90
CA ALA A 329 15.10 -19.59 -24.21
C ALA A 329 14.17 -18.44 -23.75
N GLU A 330 13.21 -18.07 -24.58
CA GLU A 330 12.01 -17.44 -24.11
C GLU A 330 11.18 -18.52 -23.39
N SER A 331 11.10 -18.40 -22.06
CA SER A 331 10.13 -19.12 -21.27
C SER A 331 8.74 -18.63 -21.67
N ASP A 332 8.08 -19.43 -22.48
CA ASP A 332 6.66 -19.34 -22.76
C ASP A 332 5.93 -19.85 -21.49
N ASP A 333 5.79 -18.97 -20.51
CA ASP A 333 4.79 -19.09 -19.46
C ASP A 333 3.44 -18.67 -20.07
N SER A 334 2.93 -19.52 -20.96
CA SER A 334 1.50 -19.53 -21.26
C SER A 334 0.81 -20.02 -19.99
N GLU A 335 0.32 -19.08 -19.17
CA GLU A 335 -0.70 -19.36 -18.17
C GLU A 335 -1.80 -20.14 -18.89
N GLU A 336 -1.89 -21.42 -18.55
CA GLU A 336 -3.04 -22.25 -18.92
C GLU A 336 -4.24 -21.54 -18.28
N ALA A 337 -5.06 -20.89 -19.10
CA ALA A 337 -6.41 -20.54 -18.72
C ALA A 337 -7.06 -21.88 -18.35
N ASP A 338 -7.36 -22.06 -17.05
CA ASP A 338 -8.08 -23.21 -16.55
C ASP A 338 -9.35 -23.34 -17.37
N ASP A 339 -9.38 -24.37 -18.21
CA ASP A 339 -10.51 -24.71 -19.05
C ASP A 339 -11.61 -25.24 -18.12
N GLU A 340 -12.62 -24.40 -17.82
CA GLU A 340 -13.76 -24.76 -16.98
C GLU A 340 -14.44 -26.06 -17.46
N GLY A 341 -14.37 -26.38 -18.75
CA GLY A 341 -14.82 -27.64 -19.34
C GLY A 341 -14.08 -28.87 -18.83
N SER A 342 -12.76 -28.74 -18.57
CA SER A 342 -11.90 -29.83 -18.08
C SER A 342 -12.29 -30.30 -16.68
N ILE A 343 -12.69 -29.39 -15.79
CA ILE A 343 -13.10 -29.74 -14.42
C ILE A 343 -14.42 -30.51 -14.42
N LEU A 344 -15.40 -30.12 -15.27
CA LEU A 344 -16.69 -30.82 -15.39
C LEU A 344 -16.54 -32.21 -16.02
N ASP A 345 -15.63 -32.38 -16.98
CA ASP A 345 -15.37 -33.65 -17.64
C ASP A 345 -14.74 -34.67 -16.70
N ASP A 346 -13.88 -34.24 -15.77
CA ASP A 346 -13.30 -35.10 -14.74
C ASP A 346 -14.35 -35.58 -13.72
N TYR A 347 -15.37 -34.78 -13.42
CA TYR A 347 -16.47 -35.18 -12.50
C TYR A 347 -17.62 -35.88 -13.20
N GLY A 348 -17.74 -35.86 -14.53
CA GLY A 348 -18.68 -36.65 -15.31
C GLY A 348 -20.17 -36.38 -15.06
N TYR A 349 -20.56 -35.18 -14.59
CA TYR A 349 -21.87 -34.90 -14.08
C TYR A 349 -22.64 -33.86 -14.91
N GLU A 350 -23.91 -34.20 -15.25
CA GLU A 350 -24.90 -33.22 -15.77
C GLU A 350 -25.44 -32.30 -14.65
N ALA A 351 -25.29 -32.70 -13.37
CA ALA A 351 -25.66 -31.93 -12.18
C ALA A 351 -24.72 -32.20 -11.03
N PHE A 352 -24.43 -31.18 -10.24
CA PHE A 352 -23.54 -31.21 -9.07
C PHE A 352 -24.22 -30.59 -7.84
N TYR A 353 -23.72 -30.91 -6.64
CA TYR A 353 -24.25 -30.37 -5.39
C TYR A 353 -23.21 -29.49 -4.71
N VAL A 354 -23.57 -28.23 -4.43
CA VAL A 354 -22.74 -27.25 -3.74
C VAL A 354 -23.09 -27.24 -2.25
N LEU A 355 -22.08 -27.37 -1.40
CA LEU A 355 -22.19 -27.30 0.05
C LEU A 355 -22.30 -25.84 0.52
N TYR A 356 -22.70 -25.62 1.79
CA TYR A 356 -22.88 -24.29 2.39
C TYR A 356 -21.63 -23.37 2.33
N ASP A 357 -20.46 -23.94 2.12
CA ASP A 357 -19.18 -23.22 2.03
C ASP A 357 -18.69 -23.04 0.59
N GLY A 358 -19.48 -23.48 -0.39
CA GLY A 358 -19.17 -23.36 -1.81
C GLY A 358 -18.41 -24.55 -2.40
N CYS A 359 -17.97 -25.52 -1.57
CA CYS A 359 -17.31 -26.71 -2.07
C CYS A 359 -18.28 -27.61 -2.83
N VAL A 360 -17.85 -28.13 -3.97
CA VAL A 360 -18.60 -29.12 -4.74
C VAL A 360 -18.46 -30.48 -4.10
N LEU A 361 -19.59 -31.18 -3.87
CA LEU A 361 -19.61 -32.49 -3.23
C LEU A 361 -19.06 -33.56 -4.16
N ASP A 362 -17.97 -34.20 -3.74
CA ASP A 362 -17.44 -35.39 -4.40
C ASP A 362 -18.29 -36.63 -4.09
N PHE A 363 -18.99 -37.19 -5.08
CA PHE A 363 -19.81 -38.39 -4.96
C PHE A 363 -19.02 -39.70 -5.13
N ASP A 364 -17.76 -39.65 -5.53
CA ASP A 364 -16.92 -40.84 -5.72
C ASP A 364 -16.18 -41.27 -4.46
N ALA A 365 -16.27 -40.48 -3.39
CA ALA A 365 -15.69 -40.81 -2.10
C ALA A 365 -16.40 -42.01 -1.45
N GLU A 366 -15.65 -42.81 -0.64
CA GLU A 366 -16.14 -44.05 -0.01
C GLU A 366 -17.36 -43.79 0.87
N GLU A 367 -18.48 -44.43 0.56
CA GLU A 367 -19.67 -44.49 1.40
C GLU A 367 -19.70 -45.79 2.21
N GLY A 368 -20.22 -45.72 3.43
CA GLY A 368 -20.61 -46.90 4.21
C GLY A 368 -21.94 -47.49 3.74
N ASP A 369 -22.34 -48.67 4.33
CA ASP A 369 -23.63 -49.28 4.02
C ASP A 369 -24.86 -48.48 4.51
N PHE A 370 -24.64 -47.45 5.31
CA PHE A 370 -25.67 -46.50 5.76
C PHE A 370 -25.54 -45.13 5.07
N GLY A 371 -24.35 -44.75 4.63
CA GLY A 371 -24.05 -43.47 4.01
C GLY A 371 -22.67 -42.93 4.34
N ARG A 372 -22.49 -41.65 4.17
CA ARG A 372 -21.27 -40.88 4.46
C ARG A 372 -21.61 -39.68 5.34
N LEU A 373 -20.83 -39.42 6.38
CA LEU A 373 -20.94 -38.23 7.24
C LEU A 373 -19.84 -37.25 6.91
N LEU A 374 -20.23 -36.05 6.52
CA LEU A 374 -19.33 -34.94 6.20
C LEU A 374 -19.57 -33.78 7.18
N ILE A 375 -18.52 -33.37 7.92
CA ILE A 375 -18.53 -32.18 8.77
C ILE A 375 -17.31 -31.35 8.38
N ARG A 376 -17.45 -30.48 7.40
CA ARG A 376 -16.40 -29.70 6.77
C ARG A 376 -15.52 -28.97 7.78
N LYS A 377 -16.14 -28.25 8.72
CA LYS A 377 -15.42 -27.47 9.74
C LYS A 377 -14.48 -28.29 10.62
N ALA A 378 -14.80 -29.55 10.85
CA ALA A 378 -13.98 -30.46 11.63
C ALA A 378 -13.06 -31.34 10.76
N GLY A 379 -13.09 -31.17 9.43
CA GLY A 379 -12.35 -32.04 8.50
C GLY A 379 -12.80 -33.50 8.59
N ILE A 380 -14.06 -33.75 8.96
CA ILE A 380 -14.62 -35.09 9.10
C ILE A 380 -15.31 -35.47 7.80
N ASP A 381 -14.84 -36.55 7.19
CA ASP A 381 -15.38 -37.16 6.00
C ASP A 381 -15.24 -38.68 6.13
N VAL A 382 -16.32 -39.37 6.53
CA VAL A 382 -16.25 -40.77 6.95
C VAL A 382 -17.45 -41.55 6.46
N GLY A 383 -17.21 -42.80 6.05
CA GLY A 383 -18.28 -43.77 5.80
C GLY A 383 -19.04 -44.13 7.07
N VAL A 384 -20.37 -44.25 6.96
CA VAL A 384 -21.29 -44.60 8.04
C VAL A 384 -21.84 -46.00 7.80
N TYR A 385 -21.74 -46.88 8.80
CA TYR A 385 -22.09 -48.28 8.66
C TYR A 385 -23.17 -48.68 9.69
N THR A 386 -24.09 -49.55 9.31
CA THR A 386 -25.13 -50.06 10.18
C THR A 386 -24.59 -51.19 11.06
N ALA A 387 -24.64 -51.03 12.39
CA ALA A 387 -24.33 -52.09 13.29
C ALA A 387 -25.60 -52.88 13.64
N LYS A 388 -25.59 -54.18 13.40
CA LYS A 388 -26.73 -55.08 13.70
C LYS A 388 -26.82 -55.45 15.18
N GLU A 389 -25.66 -55.58 15.84
CA GLU A 389 -25.53 -55.91 17.25
C GLU A 389 -24.48 -55.06 17.93
N ARG A 390 -24.64 -54.80 19.23
CA ARG A 390 -23.72 -53.92 20.01
C ARG A 390 -22.26 -54.43 19.99
N GLU A 391 -22.04 -55.72 19.82
CA GLU A 391 -20.71 -56.34 19.73
C GLU A 391 -20.00 -56.04 18.38
N ASP A 392 -20.72 -55.60 17.39
CA ASP A 392 -20.17 -55.28 16.05
C ASP A 392 -19.63 -53.86 15.98
N TYR A 393 -20.03 -52.97 16.89
CA TYR A 393 -19.54 -51.60 16.94
C TYR A 393 -18.03 -51.50 16.91
N GLN A 394 -17.35 -52.22 17.80
CA GLN A 394 -15.93 -52.12 17.97
C GLN A 394 -15.17 -52.54 16.69
N LYS A 395 -15.72 -53.52 15.97
CA LYS A 395 -15.09 -54.00 14.73
C LYS A 395 -15.22 -53.03 13.58
N ILE A 396 -16.29 -52.26 13.55
CA ILE A 396 -16.56 -51.25 12.52
C ILE A 396 -15.73 -50.00 12.83
N VAL A 397 -15.72 -49.60 14.06
CA VAL A 397 -15.01 -48.43 14.58
C VAL A 397 -13.48 -48.58 14.54
N ASP A 398 -12.99 -49.83 14.68
CA ASP A 398 -11.55 -50.12 14.56
C ASP A 398 -11.00 -49.98 13.13
N LYS A 399 -11.86 -49.75 12.14
CA LYS A 399 -11.44 -49.36 10.78
C LYS A 399 -11.09 -47.87 10.74
N GLU A 400 -9.99 -47.56 10.07
CA GLU A 400 -9.62 -46.16 9.79
C GLU A 400 -10.75 -45.43 9.04
N ASN A 401 -11.04 -44.19 9.43
CA ASN A 401 -12.02 -43.32 8.81
C ASN A 401 -13.43 -43.90 8.68
N SER A 402 -13.94 -44.52 9.73
CA SER A 402 -15.31 -45.01 9.75
C SER A 402 -16.09 -44.58 10.97
N ALA A 403 -17.35 -44.24 10.80
CA ALA A 403 -18.30 -43.96 11.85
C ALA A 403 -19.41 -45.04 11.83
N VAL A 404 -20.05 -45.27 12.96
CA VAL A 404 -21.11 -46.29 13.08
C VAL A 404 -22.46 -45.63 13.33
N ALA A 405 -23.42 -45.92 12.48
CA ALA A 405 -24.81 -45.54 12.70
C ALA A 405 -25.52 -46.64 13.48
N VAL A 406 -26.28 -46.27 14.52
CA VAL A 406 -27.12 -47.14 15.28
C VAL A 406 -28.56 -46.69 15.20
N LYS A 407 -29.41 -47.51 14.68
CA LYS A 407 -30.85 -47.27 14.71
C LYS A 407 -31.45 -47.85 16.01
N GLU A 408 -31.48 -47.06 17.09
CA GLU A 408 -32.27 -47.39 18.28
C GLU A 408 -33.60 -46.62 18.25
N ARG A 409 -34.69 -47.26 17.95
CA ARG A 409 -36.10 -46.79 17.94
C ARG A 409 -36.49 -45.72 16.93
N ARG A 410 -37.41 -46.04 16.20
CA ARG A 410 -38.29 -45.49 15.15
C ARG A 410 -37.95 -44.13 14.48
N ASP A 411 -37.27 -43.20 15.14
CA ASP A 411 -37.11 -41.84 14.60
C ASP A 411 -35.80 -41.12 15.00
N VAL A 412 -34.79 -41.83 15.54
CA VAL A 412 -33.53 -41.23 15.95
C VAL A 412 -32.36 -41.94 15.28
N GLU A 413 -31.56 -41.22 14.55
CA GLU A 413 -30.34 -41.71 13.95
C GLU A 413 -29.14 -41.31 14.83
N TYR A 414 -28.40 -42.27 15.27
CA TYR A 414 -27.16 -42.03 16.05
C TYR A 414 -25.97 -42.39 15.20
N VAL A 415 -25.07 -41.44 14.99
CA VAL A 415 -23.74 -41.70 14.44
C VAL A 415 -22.77 -41.71 15.61
N ILE A 416 -22.12 -42.80 15.83
CA ILE A 416 -21.16 -42.97 16.93
C ILE A 416 -19.79 -43.16 16.33
N ALA A 417 -18.89 -42.19 16.59
CA ALA A 417 -17.50 -42.31 16.25
C ALA A 417 -16.65 -42.62 17.48
N ASP A 418 -15.64 -43.48 17.35
CA ASP A 418 -14.76 -43.84 18.44
C ASP A 418 -13.51 -42.95 18.50
N ARG A 419 -12.92 -42.99 19.70
CA ARG A 419 -11.69 -42.37 20.14
C ARG A 419 -10.45 -42.69 19.31
N LYS A 420 -10.47 -43.75 18.51
CA LYS A 420 -9.29 -44.26 17.78
C LYS A 420 -9.23 -43.91 16.32
N SER A 421 -10.32 -43.42 15.74
CA SER A 421 -10.30 -42.94 14.39
C SER A 421 -9.50 -41.63 14.36
N GLN A 422 -8.29 -41.67 13.79
CA GLN A 422 -7.52 -40.47 13.50
C GLN A 422 -8.36 -39.63 12.53
N GLY A 423 -8.73 -38.41 12.93
CA GLY A 423 -9.51 -37.50 12.11
C GLY A 423 -10.94 -37.25 12.56
N PHE A 424 -11.49 -37.92 13.59
CA PHE A 424 -12.82 -37.61 14.10
C PHE A 424 -12.72 -36.78 15.38
N ASP A 425 -12.53 -35.48 15.25
CA ASP A 425 -12.42 -34.54 16.38
C ASP A 425 -13.51 -33.48 16.31
N LEU A 426 -14.41 -33.47 17.28
CA LEU A 426 -15.51 -32.50 17.35
C LEU A 426 -15.18 -31.29 18.24
N SER A 427 -13.93 -31.12 18.67
CA SER A 427 -13.54 -30.03 19.59
C SER A 427 -13.74 -28.61 19.01
N GLU A 428 -13.70 -28.48 17.73
CA GLU A 428 -13.89 -27.21 16.99
C GLU A 428 -15.36 -26.89 16.73
N ILE A 429 -16.29 -27.86 16.90
CA ILE A 429 -17.70 -27.68 16.55
C ILE A 429 -18.40 -26.74 17.54
N ARG A 430 -19.29 -25.92 17.03
CA ARG A 430 -20.12 -24.96 17.75
C ARG A 430 -21.59 -25.08 17.31
N GLU A 431 -22.50 -24.55 18.12
CA GLU A 431 -23.91 -24.38 17.73
C GLU A 431 -24.00 -23.53 16.46
N GLY A 432 -24.80 -23.95 15.50
CA GLY A 432 -24.94 -23.35 14.18
C GLY A 432 -24.06 -23.95 13.08
N ASP A 433 -23.07 -24.80 13.44
CA ASP A 433 -22.25 -25.48 12.43
C ASP A 433 -23.06 -26.54 11.66
N CYS A 434 -22.65 -26.87 10.43
CA CYS A 434 -23.34 -27.77 9.54
C CYS A 434 -22.66 -29.14 9.41
N ALA A 435 -23.46 -30.17 9.22
CA ALA A 435 -23.05 -31.51 8.87
C ALA A 435 -23.97 -32.07 7.77
N TYR A 436 -23.44 -32.95 6.92
CA TYR A 436 -24.21 -33.63 5.88
C TYR A 436 -24.14 -35.12 6.08
N LEU A 437 -25.30 -35.79 6.00
CA LEU A 437 -25.38 -37.24 5.89
C LEU A 437 -25.85 -37.57 4.45
N ILE A 438 -24.94 -38.15 3.68
CA ILE A 438 -25.09 -38.42 2.27
C ILE A 438 -25.37 -39.88 2.06
N ARG A 439 -26.43 -40.23 1.33
CA ARG A 439 -26.80 -41.60 0.96
C ARG A 439 -26.97 -41.68 -0.56
N GLY A 440 -25.83 -41.71 -1.23
CA GLY A 440 -25.81 -41.56 -2.69
C GLY A 440 -26.33 -40.20 -3.14
N ARG A 441 -26.50 -40.04 -4.44
CA ARG A 441 -27.01 -38.79 -5.06
C ARG A 441 -28.50 -38.49 -4.72
N ALA A 442 -29.25 -39.50 -4.27
CA ALA A 442 -30.69 -39.34 -4.08
C ALA A 442 -31.07 -38.76 -2.68
N GLU A 443 -30.19 -38.79 -1.72
CA GLU A 443 -30.54 -38.38 -0.36
C GLU A 443 -29.35 -37.69 0.31
N ILE A 444 -29.32 -36.37 0.26
CA ILE A 444 -28.39 -35.51 0.97
C ILE A 444 -29.16 -34.79 2.06
N MET A 445 -28.84 -35.08 3.31
CA MET A 445 -29.50 -34.48 4.48
C MET A 445 -28.54 -33.53 5.16
N LYS A 446 -28.89 -32.25 5.20
CA LYS A 446 -28.19 -31.25 5.99
C LYS A 446 -28.68 -31.25 7.43
N TYR A 447 -27.77 -31.11 8.35
CA TYR A 447 -28.03 -30.96 9.77
C TYR A 447 -27.34 -29.73 10.31
N THR A 448 -27.97 -29.05 11.25
CA THR A 448 -27.38 -27.91 11.98
C THR A 448 -27.11 -28.32 13.43
N CYS A 449 -25.94 -28.02 13.92
CA CYS A 449 -25.58 -28.28 15.31
C CYS A 449 -26.44 -27.44 16.27
N SER A 450 -27.29 -28.07 17.04
CA SER A 450 -28.17 -27.38 17.98
C SER A 450 -27.59 -27.31 19.39
N ARG A 451 -26.66 -28.20 19.74
CA ARG A 451 -26.04 -28.23 21.06
C ARG A 451 -24.72 -28.98 21.08
N VAL A 452 -23.75 -28.42 21.79
CA VAL A 452 -22.47 -29.06 22.12
C VAL A 452 -22.34 -29.18 23.62
N CYS A 453 -22.02 -30.37 24.12
CA CYS A 453 -21.81 -30.58 25.55
C CYS A 453 -20.69 -31.59 25.82
N ILE A 454 -20.20 -31.60 27.06
CA ILE A 454 -19.22 -32.58 27.54
C ILE A 454 -19.97 -33.64 28.34
N GLY A 455 -19.82 -34.91 27.95
CA GLY A 455 -20.38 -36.03 28.64
C GLY A 455 -19.31 -36.94 29.26
N THR A 456 -19.74 -37.94 30.01
CA THR A 456 -18.88 -38.99 30.54
C THR A 456 -19.27 -40.33 29.92
N ASN A 457 -18.33 -40.95 29.22
CA ASN A 457 -18.52 -42.30 28.67
C ASN A 457 -18.32 -43.34 29.77
N THR A 458 -19.40 -43.98 30.17
CA THR A 458 -19.41 -45.01 31.20
C THR A 458 -19.07 -46.41 30.68
N GLY A 459 -18.79 -46.53 29.37
CA GLY A 459 -18.63 -47.81 28.68
C GLY A 459 -19.96 -48.52 28.34
N LYS A 460 -21.09 -48.00 28.84
CA LYS A 460 -22.44 -48.48 28.54
C LYS A 460 -23.33 -47.39 27.94
N ASP A 461 -23.07 -46.16 28.30
CA ASP A 461 -23.82 -44.98 27.90
C ASP A 461 -22.92 -43.74 28.03
N VAL A 462 -23.30 -42.66 27.41
CA VAL A 462 -22.71 -41.34 27.63
C VAL A 462 -23.70 -40.55 28.47
N VAL A 463 -23.25 -40.08 29.63
CA VAL A 463 -24.11 -39.41 30.59
C VAL A 463 -23.62 -37.99 30.89
N ASP A 464 -24.57 -37.14 31.29
CA ASP A 464 -24.27 -35.81 31.84
C ASP A 464 -23.76 -35.89 33.30
N ASP A 465 -23.52 -34.76 33.92
CA ASP A 465 -23.04 -34.66 35.31
C ASP A 465 -24.11 -35.12 36.34
N GLU A 466 -25.38 -35.27 35.93
CA GLU A 466 -26.50 -35.77 36.73
C GLU A 466 -26.76 -37.28 36.48
N GLU A 467 -25.88 -37.95 35.75
CA GLU A 467 -25.97 -39.37 35.35
C GLU A 467 -27.14 -39.68 34.39
N ASN A 468 -27.73 -38.68 33.73
CA ASN A 468 -28.73 -38.90 32.70
C ASN A 468 -28.09 -39.22 31.35
N SER A 469 -28.68 -40.14 30.60
CA SER A 469 -28.21 -40.48 29.25
C SER A 469 -28.36 -39.29 28.31
N LEU A 470 -27.25 -38.81 27.73
CA LEU A 470 -27.26 -37.76 26.76
C LEU A 470 -27.94 -38.18 25.47
N PHE A 471 -27.78 -39.43 25.06
CA PHE A 471 -28.45 -39.95 23.86
C PHE A 471 -29.98 -40.00 23.97
N ARG A 472 -30.53 -40.16 25.20
CA ARG A 472 -31.98 -40.15 25.41
C ARG A 472 -32.58 -38.75 25.47
N GLN A 473 -31.75 -37.74 25.56
CA GLN A 473 -32.19 -36.34 25.55
C GLN A 473 -32.37 -35.81 24.12
N ASN A 474 -31.97 -36.58 23.11
CA ASN A 474 -32.17 -36.24 21.71
C ASN A 474 -33.56 -36.69 21.26
N GLU A 475 -34.42 -35.75 20.88
CA GLU A 475 -35.82 -36.02 20.46
C GLU A 475 -35.96 -36.32 18.96
N GLY A 476 -34.87 -36.36 18.25
CA GLY A 476 -34.76 -36.61 16.81
C GLY A 476 -33.54 -35.93 16.23
N GLY A 477 -32.98 -36.46 15.15
CA GLY A 477 -31.80 -35.91 14.47
C GLY A 477 -30.55 -36.75 14.69
N LEU A 478 -29.41 -36.15 14.36
CA LEU A 478 -28.08 -36.75 14.39
C LEU A 478 -27.40 -36.45 15.74
N CYS A 479 -26.73 -37.42 16.33
CA CYS A 479 -25.88 -37.23 17.51
C CYS A 479 -24.51 -37.85 17.25
N ALA A 480 -23.45 -37.06 17.45
CA ALA A 480 -22.09 -37.54 17.30
C ALA A 480 -21.29 -37.27 18.58
N TYR A 481 -20.27 -38.08 18.85
CA TYR A 481 -19.39 -37.83 19.97
C TYR A 481 -17.93 -38.22 19.66
N SER A 482 -16.99 -37.46 20.21
CA SER A 482 -15.54 -37.72 20.11
C SER A 482 -14.86 -37.59 21.48
N SER A 483 -13.60 -37.95 21.57
CA SER A 483 -12.81 -37.76 22.82
C SER A 483 -12.66 -36.27 23.14
N ALA A 484 -12.82 -35.89 24.42
CA ALA A 484 -12.64 -34.50 24.87
C ALA A 484 -11.18 -34.11 25.15
N GLY A 485 -10.20 -34.96 24.79
CA GLY A 485 -8.76 -34.71 24.96
C GLY A 485 -8.05 -35.77 25.81
N GLN A 486 -6.75 -35.54 26.04
CA GLN A 486 -5.87 -36.56 26.68
C GLN A 486 -5.94 -36.61 28.20
N GLU A 487 -6.48 -35.61 28.89
CA GLU A 487 -6.44 -35.51 30.35
C GLU A 487 -7.40 -36.46 31.07
N ASP A 488 -8.61 -36.68 30.55
CA ASP A 488 -9.57 -37.61 31.07
C ASP A 488 -10.17 -38.46 29.94
N PRO A 489 -9.73 -39.71 29.83
CA PRO A 489 -10.21 -40.58 28.76
C PRO A 489 -11.71 -40.96 28.88
N ALA A 490 -12.40 -40.66 29.96
CA ALA A 490 -13.83 -40.85 30.08
C ALA A 490 -14.63 -39.65 29.58
N LYS A 491 -14.04 -38.49 29.46
CA LYS A 491 -14.72 -37.30 28.95
C LYS A 491 -14.80 -37.33 27.42
N VAL A 492 -15.97 -37.00 26.91
CA VAL A 492 -16.27 -36.94 25.47
C VAL A 492 -17.02 -35.66 25.16
N ILE A 493 -16.79 -35.12 23.95
CA ILE A 493 -17.59 -34.05 23.37
C ILE A 493 -18.76 -34.70 22.66
N VAL A 494 -19.98 -34.27 22.97
CA VAL A 494 -21.21 -34.73 22.34
C VAL A 494 -21.85 -33.55 21.60
N THR A 495 -22.19 -33.79 20.36
CA THR A 495 -22.84 -32.81 19.48
C THR A 495 -24.22 -33.36 19.10
N PHE A 496 -25.22 -32.50 19.15
CA PHE A 496 -26.58 -32.78 18.74
C PHE A 496 -26.91 -31.94 17.51
N TRP A 497 -27.48 -32.58 16.50
CA TRP A 497 -27.71 -32.00 15.20
C TRP A 497 -29.20 -32.18 14.84
N GLU A 498 -29.84 -31.09 14.51
CA GLU A 498 -31.21 -31.06 14.04
C GLU A 498 -31.24 -31.05 12.52
N PRO A 499 -32.14 -31.81 11.86
CA PRO A 499 -32.25 -31.71 10.40
C PRO A 499 -32.57 -30.28 10.01
N GLY A 500 -31.83 -29.74 9.05
CA GLY A 500 -32.19 -28.47 8.43
C GLY A 500 -33.54 -28.59 7.77
N ASP A 501 -34.29 -27.50 7.69
CA ASP A 501 -35.50 -27.45 6.88
C ASP A 501 -35.13 -27.86 5.45
N ALA A 502 -35.60 -29.02 5.01
CA ALA A 502 -35.54 -29.38 3.63
C ALA A 502 -36.26 -28.25 2.89
N SER A 503 -35.53 -27.49 2.06
CA SER A 503 -36.17 -26.60 1.12
C SER A 503 -37.23 -27.42 0.39
N GLU A 504 -38.48 -27.10 0.63
CA GLU A 504 -39.62 -27.65 -0.14
C GLU A 504 -39.34 -27.25 -1.60
N GLU A 505 -38.72 -28.13 -2.35
CA GLU A 505 -38.83 -28.07 -3.79
C GLU A 505 -40.32 -28.32 -4.13
N GLU A 506 -41.07 -27.23 -4.21
CA GLU A 506 -42.38 -27.26 -4.90
C GLU A 506 -42.11 -27.64 -6.35
N SER A 507 -42.33 -28.93 -6.62
CA SER A 507 -42.52 -29.43 -7.95
C SER A 507 -43.79 -28.78 -8.53
N GLU A 508 -43.68 -27.80 -9.41
CA GLU A 508 -44.68 -27.49 -10.44
C GLU A 508 -44.11 -27.68 -11.85
#